data_5121ba14a4286ded8b4170f785971a97
#
_entry.id   5121ba14a4286ded8b4170f785971a97
#
_cell.length_a   1.000
_cell.length_b   1.000
_cell.length_c   1.000
_cell.angle_alpha   90.00
_cell.angle_beta   90.00
_cell.angle_gamma   90.00
#
_symmetry.space_group_name_H-M   'P 1'
#
loop_
_entity.id
_entity.type
_entity.pdbx_description
1 polymer ?
#
loop_
_entity_poly.entity_id
_entity_poly.type
_entity_poly.pdbx_seq_one_letter_code
_entity_poly.pdbx_strand_id
1 'polypeptide(L)'
;KRIVLCPGSRDIPIVQTLLNMSEFTCYPMTDERSAGFFAIGLSLSTATPAAVVCTSGTALLNLHPAVAEAFYQQVPLVVISADRPGAWIGQMDGQTLPQPGVFGTLTKKSVNLPEIHSEEDEWYCNRLINEALLELNHHGKGPVHINVPVSEPFFLLPENQLPQVRVITRYQGLNVYDRDYQPLIDRLNKYQRRMMVAGQMNMIYLFDKQYTKQLYKHFVWLSESIGNQTVPGMPIRNIDPLLCSMTPEEQEKMKPELLITYGGHVISKRLKLFLRKHKPVEHWHVSLDGEVA
;
A
#
# COMPACT_ATOMS: atom_id res chain seq x y z
N LYS A 1 10.67 3.14 -15.70
CA LYS A 1 11.00 3.70 -14.37
C LYS A 1 12.51 3.59 -14.14
N ARG A 2 13.12 4.41 -13.27
CA ARG A 2 14.58 4.51 -13.11
C ARG A 2 15.01 4.04 -11.74
N ILE A 3 16.01 3.15 -11.71
CA ILE A 3 16.54 2.57 -10.47
C ILE A 3 18.06 2.61 -10.51
N VAL A 4 18.67 3.12 -9.44
CA VAL A 4 20.12 3.06 -9.22
C VAL A 4 20.40 1.84 -8.35
N LEU A 5 21.37 1.03 -8.76
CA LEU A 5 21.70 -0.23 -8.10
C LEU A 5 23.12 -0.16 -7.52
N CYS A 6 23.25 -0.32 -6.20
CA CYS A 6 24.53 -0.50 -5.52
C CYS A 6 24.68 -1.97 -5.12
N PRO A 7 25.26 -2.82 -6.01
CA PRO A 7 25.23 -4.26 -5.83
C PRO A 7 26.07 -4.72 -4.64
N GLY A 8 25.51 -5.64 -3.85
CA GLY A 8 26.17 -6.38 -2.79
C GLY A 8 25.61 -7.78 -2.68
N SER A 9 26.14 -8.60 -1.76
CA SER A 9 25.72 -10.00 -1.66
C SER A 9 24.26 -10.14 -1.23
N ARG A 10 23.81 -9.34 -0.25
CA ARG A 10 22.48 -9.48 0.36
C ARG A 10 21.35 -9.02 -0.56
N ASP A 11 21.60 -8.08 -1.42
CA ASP A 11 20.61 -7.54 -2.35
C ASP A 11 20.56 -8.26 -3.73
N ILE A 12 21.33 -9.33 -3.92
CA ILE A 12 21.35 -10.09 -5.18
C ILE A 12 19.93 -10.43 -5.67
N PRO A 13 19.03 -10.99 -4.86
CA PRO A 13 17.69 -11.33 -5.35
C PRO A 13 16.91 -10.10 -5.83
N ILE A 14 17.06 -8.98 -5.14
CA ILE A 14 16.39 -7.71 -5.49
C ILE A 14 16.95 -7.16 -6.80
N VAL A 15 18.28 -7.04 -6.88
CA VAL A 15 19.00 -6.50 -8.05
C VAL A 15 18.69 -7.34 -9.29
N GLN A 16 18.75 -8.65 -9.16
CA GLN A 16 18.55 -9.57 -10.28
C GLN A 16 17.10 -9.55 -10.78
N THR A 17 16.13 -9.53 -9.86
CA THR A 17 14.72 -9.37 -10.23
C THR A 17 14.51 -8.07 -11.00
N LEU A 18 15.05 -6.95 -10.53
CA LEU A 18 14.88 -5.65 -11.17
C LEU A 18 15.56 -5.58 -12.55
N LEU A 19 16.72 -6.22 -12.72
CA LEU A 19 17.42 -6.29 -14.01
C LEU A 19 16.65 -7.12 -15.07
N ASN A 20 15.88 -8.11 -14.61
CA ASN A 20 15.07 -8.95 -15.50
C ASN A 20 13.73 -8.32 -15.90
N MET A 21 13.37 -7.18 -15.30
CA MET A 21 12.13 -6.46 -15.61
C MET A 21 12.37 -5.35 -16.63
N SER A 22 11.74 -5.47 -17.81
CA SER A 22 11.89 -4.51 -18.92
C SER A 22 11.33 -3.10 -18.60
N GLU A 23 10.47 -2.96 -17.58
CA GLU A 23 9.87 -1.70 -17.15
C GLU A 23 10.84 -0.77 -16.43
N PHE A 24 12.01 -1.29 -16.03
CA PHE A 24 13.01 -0.53 -15.30
C PHE A 24 14.24 -0.26 -16.14
N THR A 25 14.74 0.97 -16.06
CA THR A 25 16.08 1.33 -16.53
C THR A 25 17.00 1.36 -15.32
N CYS A 26 17.93 0.43 -15.26
CA CYS A 26 18.83 0.23 -14.13
C CYS A 26 20.19 0.90 -14.39
N TYR A 27 20.72 1.60 -13.37
CA TYR A 27 22.00 2.30 -13.38
C TYR A 27 22.91 1.72 -12.30
N PRO A 28 23.88 0.85 -12.60
CA PRO A 28 24.80 0.32 -11.59
C PRO A 28 25.78 1.39 -11.13
N MET A 29 25.97 1.50 -9.82
CA MET A 29 26.94 2.42 -9.18
C MET A 29 27.55 1.75 -7.96
N THR A 30 28.86 1.93 -7.75
CA THR A 30 29.57 1.27 -6.64
C THR A 30 29.48 2.06 -5.34
N ASP A 31 29.50 3.39 -5.40
CA ASP A 31 29.45 4.27 -4.22
C ASP A 31 28.02 4.67 -3.93
N GLU A 32 27.49 4.27 -2.76
CA GLU A 32 26.10 4.48 -2.40
C GLU A 32 25.75 5.96 -2.21
N ARG A 33 26.66 6.76 -1.68
CA ARG A 33 26.44 8.21 -1.54
C ARG A 33 26.25 8.87 -2.88
N SER A 34 27.12 8.59 -3.83
CA SER A 34 27.00 9.06 -5.21
C SER A 34 25.72 8.56 -5.87
N ALA A 35 25.35 7.30 -5.64
CA ALA A 35 24.13 6.68 -6.15
C ALA A 35 22.87 7.38 -5.64
N GLY A 36 22.83 7.74 -4.35
CA GLY A 36 21.73 8.48 -3.76
C GLY A 36 21.52 9.85 -4.42
N PHE A 37 22.58 10.63 -4.59
CA PHE A 37 22.51 11.92 -5.29
C PHE A 37 22.19 11.79 -6.79
N PHE A 38 22.70 10.74 -7.44
CA PHE A 38 22.35 10.46 -8.83
C PHE A 38 20.85 10.12 -8.96
N ALA A 39 20.29 9.36 -8.03
CA ALA A 39 18.86 9.06 -8.00
C ALA A 39 18.01 10.33 -7.78
N ILE A 40 18.45 11.27 -6.94
CA ILE A 40 17.82 12.60 -6.81
C ILE A 40 17.81 13.32 -8.16
N GLY A 41 18.97 13.37 -8.85
CA GLY A 41 19.09 13.98 -10.18
C GLY A 41 18.15 13.35 -11.20
N LEU A 42 18.02 12.02 -11.19
CA LEU A 42 17.06 11.30 -12.04
C LEU A 42 15.61 11.68 -11.72
N SER A 43 15.25 11.77 -10.44
CA SER A 43 13.91 12.16 -10.02
C SER A 43 13.56 13.59 -10.46
N LEU A 44 14.47 14.52 -10.28
CA LEU A 44 14.30 15.93 -10.67
C LEU A 44 14.19 16.08 -12.20
N SER A 45 15.11 15.45 -12.95
CA SER A 45 15.16 15.60 -14.41
C SER A 45 13.94 15.01 -15.12
N THR A 46 13.24 14.08 -14.49
CA THR A 46 12.11 13.36 -15.12
C THR A 46 10.77 13.64 -14.46
N ALA A 47 10.75 14.44 -13.38
CA ALA A 47 9.58 14.74 -12.55
C ALA A 47 8.85 13.47 -12.06
N THR A 48 9.54 12.33 -11.98
CA THR A 48 9.00 11.03 -11.53
C THR A 48 9.88 10.46 -10.43
N PRO A 49 9.33 9.70 -9.46
CA PRO A 49 10.13 9.05 -8.43
C PRO A 49 11.22 8.16 -9.02
N ALA A 50 12.44 8.25 -8.48
CA ALA A 50 13.53 7.32 -8.74
C ALA A 50 13.77 6.46 -7.50
N ALA A 51 14.34 5.27 -7.70
CA ALA A 51 14.72 4.39 -6.60
C ALA A 51 16.25 4.22 -6.55
N VAL A 52 16.75 3.97 -5.34
CA VAL A 52 18.11 3.49 -5.10
C VAL A 52 18.06 2.21 -4.26
N VAL A 53 18.78 1.20 -4.68
CA VAL A 53 18.89 -0.11 -4.01
C VAL A 53 20.29 -0.26 -3.46
N CYS A 54 20.42 -0.71 -2.22
CA CYS A 54 21.73 -1.02 -1.61
C CYS A 54 21.65 -2.29 -0.76
N THR A 55 22.83 -2.85 -0.51
CA THR A 55 22.99 -3.98 0.40
C THR A 55 22.88 -3.55 1.89
N SER A 56 23.03 -4.49 2.80
CA SER A 56 22.90 -4.27 4.24
C SER A 56 24.11 -3.55 4.87
N GLY A 57 23.95 -3.08 6.09
CA GLY A 57 25.00 -2.51 6.91
C GLY A 57 25.32 -1.05 6.57
N THR A 58 26.58 -0.67 6.63
CA THR A 58 27.02 0.72 6.43
C THR A 58 26.76 1.26 5.01
N ALA A 59 26.52 0.41 4.04
CA ALA A 59 26.04 0.79 2.70
C ALA A 59 24.79 1.69 2.80
N LEU A 60 23.80 1.28 3.61
CA LEU A 60 22.60 2.07 3.85
C LEU A 60 22.90 3.44 4.47
N LEU A 61 23.86 3.52 5.41
CA LEU A 61 24.21 4.78 6.04
C LEU A 61 24.85 5.79 5.08
N ASN A 62 25.51 5.33 4.02
CA ASN A 62 26.04 6.19 2.97
C ASN A 62 24.95 6.92 2.19
N LEU A 63 23.73 6.42 2.18
CA LEU A 63 22.58 7.09 1.57
C LEU A 63 22.00 8.23 2.43
N HIS A 64 22.38 8.34 3.70
CA HIS A 64 21.81 9.30 4.65
C HIS A 64 21.92 10.76 4.16
N PRO A 65 23.07 11.25 3.63
CA PRO A 65 23.16 12.61 3.09
C PRO A 65 22.18 12.86 1.95
N ALA A 66 22.03 11.89 1.04
CA ALA A 66 21.10 12.02 -0.08
C ALA A 66 19.64 11.99 0.38
N VAL A 67 19.30 11.16 1.37
CA VAL A 67 17.95 11.12 1.96
C VAL A 67 17.63 12.46 2.64
N ALA A 68 18.57 13.05 3.38
CA ALA A 68 18.39 14.37 3.97
C ALA A 68 18.14 15.44 2.90
N GLU A 69 18.93 15.43 1.83
CA GLU A 69 18.76 16.37 0.72
C GLU A 69 17.40 16.19 0.02
N ALA A 70 17.00 14.94 -0.25
CA ALA A 70 15.71 14.63 -0.84
C ALA A 70 14.54 15.10 0.03
N PHE A 71 14.67 14.99 1.36
CA PHE A 71 13.68 15.47 2.31
C PHE A 71 13.51 16.98 2.23
N TYR A 72 14.59 17.76 2.33
CA TYR A 72 14.53 19.21 2.33
C TYR A 72 14.16 19.79 0.96
N GLN A 73 14.59 19.17 -0.14
CA GLN A 73 14.19 19.56 -1.48
C GLN A 73 12.81 19.00 -1.91
N GLN A 74 12.15 18.21 -1.05
CA GLN A 74 10.87 17.56 -1.36
C GLN A 74 10.95 16.73 -2.65
N VAL A 75 12.02 15.95 -2.80
CA VAL A 75 12.22 15.06 -3.94
C VAL A 75 11.69 13.66 -3.61
N PRO A 76 10.80 13.06 -4.42
CA PRO A 76 10.31 11.71 -4.20
C PRO A 76 11.42 10.69 -4.53
N LEU A 77 12.03 10.13 -3.50
CA LEU A 77 13.09 9.13 -3.58
C LEU A 77 12.66 7.85 -2.86
N VAL A 78 12.80 6.70 -3.51
CA VAL A 78 12.59 5.39 -2.89
C VAL A 78 13.94 4.80 -2.52
N VAL A 79 14.20 4.59 -1.23
CA VAL A 79 15.35 3.83 -0.77
C VAL A 79 14.91 2.40 -0.49
N ILE A 80 15.56 1.42 -1.12
CA ILE A 80 15.34 0.00 -0.90
C ILE A 80 16.65 -0.59 -0.36
N SER A 81 16.63 -1.07 0.88
CA SER A 81 17.80 -1.70 1.49
C SER A 81 17.55 -3.18 1.73
N ALA A 82 18.47 -4.03 1.28
CA ALA A 82 18.50 -5.39 1.78
C ALA A 82 18.95 -5.41 3.24
N ASP A 83 18.45 -6.36 4.02
CA ASP A 83 18.81 -6.53 5.43
C ASP A 83 18.95 -8.02 5.76
N ARG A 84 19.52 -8.31 6.91
CA ARG A 84 19.45 -9.64 7.51
C ARG A 84 18.11 -9.84 8.21
N PRO A 85 17.64 -11.09 8.35
CA PRO A 85 16.51 -11.40 9.22
C PRO A 85 16.73 -10.86 10.63
N GLY A 86 15.67 -10.34 11.26
CA GLY A 86 15.75 -9.66 12.55
C GLY A 86 16.41 -10.48 13.68
N ALA A 87 16.31 -11.81 13.62
CA ALA A 87 16.95 -12.70 14.57
C ALA A 87 18.49 -12.64 14.57
N TRP A 88 19.10 -12.21 13.46
CA TRP A 88 20.56 -12.11 13.33
C TRP A 88 21.11 -10.75 13.73
N ILE A 89 20.27 -9.75 13.90
CA ILE A 89 20.68 -8.40 14.27
C ILE A 89 21.12 -8.41 15.75
N GLY A 90 22.33 -7.90 16.03
CA GLY A 90 22.90 -7.90 17.37
C GLY A 90 23.56 -9.21 17.79
N GLN A 91 23.69 -10.19 16.89
CA GLN A 91 24.36 -11.48 17.15
C GLN A 91 25.85 -11.47 16.72
N MET A 92 26.47 -10.30 16.63
CA MET A 92 27.85 -10.11 16.13
C MET A 92 28.07 -10.61 14.69
N ASP A 93 27.00 -10.75 13.91
CA ASP A 93 27.09 -11.11 12.51
C ASP A 93 27.61 -9.93 11.69
N GLY A 94 28.43 -10.23 10.68
CA GLY A 94 29.06 -9.20 9.84
C GLY A 94 28.08 -8.39 9.02
N GLN A 95 28.37 -7.11 8.83
CA GLN A 95 27.60 -6.20 7.95
C GLN A 95 26.11 -6.06 8.40
N THR A 96 25.89 -6.00 9.71
CA THR A 96 24.59 -5.78 10.33
C THR A 96 24.55 -4.46 11.09
N LEU A 97 23.38 -3.83 11.09
CA LEU A 97 23.02 -2.73 11.96
C LEU A 97 21.48 -2.67 12.10
N PRO A 98 20.94 -1.96 13.10
CA PRO A 98 19.49 -1.74 13.19
C PRO A 98 19.01 -0.83 12.04
N GLN A 99 18.59 -1.43 10.91
CA GLN A 99 18.20 -0.69 9.70
C GLN A 99 16.77 -0.12 9.73
N PRO A 100 15.77 -0.80 10.34
CA PRO A 100 14.43 -0.26 10.43
C PRO A 100 14.41 1.13 11.08
N GLY A 101 13.88 2.13 10.33
CA GLY A 101 13.78 3.50 10.83
C GLY A 101 15.10 4.28 10.92
N VAL A 102 16.19 3.80 10.34
CA VAL A 102 17.53 4.39 10.44
C VAL A 102 17.59 5.87 10.01
N PHE A 103 16.76 6.29 9.09
CA PHE A 103 16.68 7.68 8.62
C PHE A 103 15.83 8.60 9.52
N GLY A 104 15.18 8.04 10.55
CA GLY A 104 14.36 8.80 11.49
C GLY A 104 13.28 9.63 10.80
N THR A 105 13.22 10.92 11.13
CA THR A 105 12.24 11.87 10.59
C THR A 105 12.57 12.38 9.19
N LEU A 106 13.68 11.95 8.59
CA LEU A 106 14.07 12.34 7.23
C LEU A 106 13.38 11.53 6.13
N THR A 107 12.54 10.56 6.49
CA THR A 107 11.69 9.85 5.54
C THR A 107 10.23 10.07 5.90
N LYS A 108 9.38 10.20 4.89
CA LYS A 108 7.93 10.32 5.08
C LYS A 108 7.30 9.02 5.59
N LYS A 109 7.83 7.90 5.15
CA LYS A 109 7.48 6.56 5.60
C LYS A 109 8.71 5.66 5.55
N SER A 110 8.91 4.88 6.61
CA SER A 110 9.87 3.79 6.65
C SER A 110 9.12 2.51 6.99
N VAL A 111 9.31 1.47 6.19
CA VAL A 111 8.68 0.16 6.41
C VAL A 111 9.74 -0.92 6.46
N ASN A 112 9.53 -1.90 7.34
CA ASN A 112 10.31 -3.13 7.41
C ASN A 112 9.44 -4.28 6.95
N LEU A 113 9.80 -4.91 5.83
CA LEU A 113 9.01 -5.99 5.27
C LEU A 113 9.15 -7.27 6.13
N PRO A 114 8.10 -8.08 6.25
CA PRO A 114 8.23 -9.41 6.82
C PRO A 114 8.95 -10.35 5.84
N GLU A 115 9.60 -11.38 6.36
CA GLU A 115 9.92 -12.57 5.55
C GLU A 115 8.61 -13.30 5.25
N ILE A 116 8.45 -13.76 4.01
CA ILE A 116 7.18 -14.35 3.55
C ILE A 116 7.19 -15.86 3.81
N HIS A 117 6.39 -16.31 4.79
CA HIS A 117 6.19 -17.71 5.15
C HIS A 117 4.72 -18.13 5.01
N SER A 118 3.81 -17.18 4.81
CA SER A 118 2.36 -17.40 4.72
C SER A 118 1.70 -16.41 3.76
N GLU A 119 0.46 -16.68 3.38
CA GLU A 119 -0.37 -15.72 2.61
C GLU A 119 -0.62 -14.41 3.38
N GLU A 120 -0.63 -14.46 4.71
CA GLU A 120 -0.80 -13.27 5.54
C GLU A 120 0.45 -12.38 5.46
N ASP A 121 1.66 -12.97 5.45
CA ASP A 121 2.90 -12.22 5.29
C ASP A 121 2.99 -11.60 3.89
N GLU A 122 2.59 -12.34 2.84
CA GLU A 122 2.54 -11.82 1.47
C GLU A 122 1.58 -10.62 1.37
N TRP A 123 0.38 -10.75 1.92
CA TRP A 123 -0.59 -9.67 1.97
C TRP A 123 -0.03 -8.45 2.72
N TYR A 124 0.60 -8.68 3.87
CA TYR A 124 1.15 -7.61 4.70
C TYR A 124 2.36 -6.93 4.04
N CYS A 125 3.25 -7.70 3.42
CA CYS A 125 4.35 -7.19 2.61
C CYS A 125 3.83 -6.27 1.50
N ASN A 126 2.85 -6.73 0.72
CA ASN A 126 2.22 -5.95 -0.33
C ASN A 126 1.60 -4.65 0.21
N ARG A 127 0.91 -4.71 1.36
CA ARG A 127 0.32 -3.53 2.02
C ARG A 127 1.41 -2.50 2.40
N LEU A 128 2.47 -2.93 3.06
CA LEU A 128 3.56 -2.04 3.52
C LEU A 128 4.25 -1.33 2.34
N ILE A 129 4.50 -2.04 1.24
CA ILE A 129 5.08 -1.45 0.03
C ILE A 129 4.16 -0.37 -0.54
N ASN A 130 2.85 -0.66 -0.66
CA ASN A 130 1.88 0.33 -1.14
C ASN A 130 1.83 1.56 -0.21
N GLU A 131 1.78 1.37 1.12
CA GLU A 131 1.81 2.46 2.09
C GLU A 131 3.04 3.35 1.89
N ALA A 132 4.23 2.77 1.76
CA ALA A 132 5.45 3.53 1.55
C ALA A 132 5.41 4.32 0.23
N LEU A 133 5.03 3.67 -0.87
CA LEU A 133 5.01 4.30 -2.20
C LEU A 133 3.95 5.41 -2.30
N LEU A 134 2.81 5.27 -1.62
CA LEU A 134 1.77 6.29 -1.59
C LEU A 134 2.21 7.56 -0.85
N GLU A 135 3.12 7.44 0.13
CA GLU A 135 3.64 8.59 0.88
C GLU A 135 4.64 9.44 0.08
N LEU A 136 5.20 8.95 -1.02
CA LEU A 136 6.12 9.74 -1.86
C LEU A 136 5.56 11.11 -2.27
N ASN A 137 4.24 11.20 -2.45
CA ASN A 137 3.56 12.41 -2.94
C ASN A 137 2.39 12.87 -2.04
N HIS A 138 2.16 12.24 -0.89
CA HIS A 138 1.07 12.58 0.03
C HIS A 138 1.48 13.76 0.91
N HIS A 139 0.66 14.81 1.01
CA HIS A 139 0.98 16.02 1.78
C HIS A 139 2.39 16.59 1.50
N GLY A 140 2.72 16.75 0.23
CA GLY A 140 4.05 17.12 -0.24
C GLY A 140 4.87 15.91 -0.68
N LYS A 141 5.93 16.16 -1.44
CA LYS A 141 6.84 15.11 -1.92
C LYS A 141 7.95 14.85 -0.90
N GLY A 142 8.55 13.66 -0.94
CA GLY A 142 9.70 13.34 -0.09
C GLY A 142 10.14 11.88 -0.19
N PRO A 143 11.26 11.53 0.47
CA PRO A 143 11.80 10.18 0.42
C PRO A 143 11.03 9.20 1.31
N VAL A 144 11.08 7.93 0.92
CA VAL A 144 10.58 6.79 1.70
C VAL A 144 11.63 5.69 1.76
N HIS A 145 11.56 4.84 2.77
CA HIS A 145 12.49 3.73 2.97
C HIS A 145 11.73 2.40 3.08
N ILE A 146 12.18 1.40 2.32
CA ILE A 146 11.69 0.03 2.34
C ILE A 146 12.85 -0.88 2.71
N ASN A 147 12.86 -1.40 3.93
CA ASN A 147 13.84 -2.36 4.41
C ASN A 147 13.36 -3.78 4.12
N VAL A 148 14.20 -4.58 3.48
CA VAL A 148 13.86 -5.91 2.95
C VAL A 148 14.76 -6.96 3.61
N PRO A 149 14.30 -7.67 4.64
CA PRO A 149 15.00 -8.83 5.17
C PRO A 149 15.11 -9.93 4.11
N VAL A 150 16.31 -10.46 3.92
CA VAL A 150 16.62 -11.52 2.94
C VAL A 150 17.36 -12.64 3.64
N SER A 151 16.72 -13.80 3.74
CA SER A 151 17.31 -15.03 4.28
C SER A 151 18.25 -15.71 3.29
N GLU A 152 19.18 -16.50 3.80
CA GLU A 152 20.00 -17.41 2.99
C GLU A 152 19.23 -18.70 2.65
N PRO A 153 19.50 -19.31 1.49
CA PRO A 153 20.44 -18.93 0.46
C PRO A 153 19.89 -17.88 -0.51
N PHE A 154 20.60 -16.78 -0.75
CA PHE A 154 20.18 -15.72 -1.65
C PHE A 154 20.71 -15.84 -3.09
N PHE A 155 21.41 -16.94 -3.41
CA PHE A 155 21.88 -17.25 -4.76
C PHE A 155 20.87 -18.07 -5.59
N LEU A 156 19.77 -18.52 -4.98
CA LEU A 156 18.68 -19.16 -5.70
C LEU A 156 17.93 -18.08 -6.47
N LEU A 157 18.03 -18.16 -7.79
CA LEU A 157 17.36 -17.23 -8.67
C LEU A 157 15.85 -17.37 -8.54
N PRO A 158 15.11 -16.25 -8.49
CA PRO A 158 13.66 -16.31 -8.45
C PRO A 158 13.14 -17.02 -9.72
N GLU A 159 12.04 -17.72 -9.56
CA GLU A 159 11.27 -18.25 -10.67
C GLU A 159 10.89 -17.12 -11.63
N ASN A 160 10.76 -17.47 -12.93
CA ASN A 160 10.46 -16.50 -13.99
C ASN A 160 9.06 -15.86 -13.91
N GLN A 161 8.27 -16.19 -12.89
CA GLN A 161 6.94 -15.62 -12.69
C GLN A 161 6.88 -14.78 -11.41
N LEU A 162 6.65 -13.50 -11.60
CA LEU A 162 6.38 -12.60 -10.48
C LEU A 162 4.94 -12.79 -9.98
N PRO A 163 4.69 -12.71 -8.66
CA PRO A 163 3.35 -12.82 -8.10
C PRO A 163 2.47 -11.67 -8.59
N GLN A 164 1.17 -11.94 -8.71
CA GLN A 164 0.20 -10.87 -8.94
C GLN A 164 0.00 -10.08 -7.64
N VAL A 165 0.37 -8.80 -7.66
CA VAL A 165 0.28 -7.92 -6.50
C VAL A 165 -0.92 -6.98 -6.61
N ARG A 166 -1.50 -6.61 -5.47
CA ARG A 166 -2.46 -5.51 -5.40
C ARG A 166 -1.73 -4.18 -5.46
N VAL A 167 -2.23 -3.29 -6.32
CA VAL A 167 -1.78 -1.90 -6.38
C VAL A 167 -2.84 -1.02 -5.76
N ILE A 168 -2.45 -0.24 -4.73
CA ILE A 168 -3.31 0.75 -4.11
C ILE A 168 -3.05 2.09 -4.80
N THR A 169 -4.11 2.74 -5.26
CA THR A 169 -4.05 4.06 -5.88
C THR A 169 -4.82 5.06 -5.02
N ARG A 170 -4.18 6.18 -4.67
CA ARG A 170 -4.82 7.27 -3.95
C ARG A 170 -5.38 8.29 -4.93
N TYR A 171 -6.66 8.59 -4.80
CA TYR A 171 -7.32 9.67 -5.51
C TYR A 171 -7.58 10.82 -4.55
N GLN A 172 -6.85 11.93 -4.69
CA GLN A 172 -7.04 13.10 -3.83
C GLN A 172 -8.00 14.09 -4.49
N GLY A 173 -9.06 14.49 -3.77
CA GLY A 173 -10.03 15.50 -4.18
C GLY A 173 -9.62 16.89 -3.76
N LEU A 174 -8.94 17.67 -4.60
CA LEU A 174 -8.71 19.09 -4.32
C LEU A 174 -9.84 20.00 -4.83
N ASN A 175 -10.60 19.58 -5.85
CA ASN A 175 -11.74 20.33 -6.36
C ASN A 175 -12.77 19.37 -7.00
N VAL A 176 -13.96 19.32 -6.45
CA VAL A 176 -15.04 18.45 -6.95
C VAL A 176 -15.45 18.84 -8.38
N TYR A 177 -15.25 20.10 -8.76
CA TYR A 177 -15.69 20.63 -10.05
C TYR A 177 -14.67 20.46 -11.18
N ASP A 178 -13.39 20.24 -10.89
CA ASP A 178 -12.31 20.18 -11.89
C ASP A 178 -11.83 18.76 -12.20
N ARG A 179 -12.51 17.72 -11.68
CA ARG A 179 -12.09 16.33 -11.89
C ARG A 179 -12.92 15.63 -12.94
N ASP A 180 -12.22 14.96 -13.81
CA ASP A 180 -12.81 13.91 -14.63
C ASP A 180 -13.04 12.66 -13.76
N TYR A 181 -14.30 12.44 -13.35
CA TYR A 181 -14.73 11.24 -12.63
C TYR A 181 -15.06 10.07 -13.56
N GLN A 182 -15.00 10.28 -14.89
CA GLN A 182 -15.37 9.25 -15.84
C GLN A 182 -14.61 7.92 -15.65
N PRO A 183 -13.29 7.93 -15.38
CA PRO A 183 -12.56 6.68 -15.11
C PRO A 183 -13.07 5.90 -13.89
N LEU A 184 -13.51 6.61 -12.83
CA LEU A 184 -14.11 5.97 -11.65
C LEU A 184 -15.52 5.45 -11.95
N ILE A 185 -16.31 6.20 -12.71
CA ILE A 185 -17.65 5.78 -13.16
C ILE A 185 -17.53 4.54 -14.05
N ASP A 186 -16.59 4.51 -14.96
CA ASP A 186 -16.35 3.37 -15.85
C ASP A 186 -15.93 2.13 -15.06
N ARG A 187 -15.08 2.29 -14.04
CA ARG A 187 -14.72 1.20 -13.11
C ARG A 187 -15.91 0.73 -12.30
N LEU A 188 -16.70 1.66 -11.75
CA LEU A 188 -17.93 1.34 -11.02
C LEU A 188 -18.87 0.49 -11.87
N ASN A 189 -19.05 0.86 -13.14
CA ASN A 189 -19.99 0.21 -14.05
C ASN A 189 -19.56 -1.19 -14.50
N LYS A 190 -18.30 -1.58 -14.30
CA LYS A 190 -17.84 -2.95 -14.57
C LYS A 190 -18.44 -4.00 -13.60
N TYR A 191 -18.84 -3.57 -12.40
CA TYR A 191 -19.25 -4.48 -11.34
C TYR A 191 -20.77 -4.46 -11.18
N GLN A 192 -21.38 -5.63 -11.04
CA GLN A 192 -22.82 -5.77 -10.78
C GLN A 192 -23.11 -5.92 -9.28
N ARG A 193 -22.31 -6.76 -8.57
CA ARG A 193 -22.46 -6.95 -7.13
C ARG A 193 -21.63 -5.93 -6.36
N ARG A 194 -22.29 -4.85 -5.97
CA ARG A 194 -21.67 -3.72 -5.27
C ARG A 194 -22.14 -3.67 -3.84
N MET A 195 -21.21 -3.52 -2.91
CA MET A 195 -21.49 -3.42 -1.48
C MET A 195 -20.88 -2.13 -0.92
N MET A 196 -21.64 -1.45 -0.07
CA MET A 196 -21.15 -0.33 0.72
C MET A 196 -21.18 -0.70 2.19
N VAL A 197 -20.12 -0.36 2.93
CA VAL A 197 -20.02 -0.56 4.39
C VAL A 197 -19.69 0.75 5.05
N ALA A 198 -20.60 1.23 5.91
CA ALA A 198 -20.38 2.37 6.77
C ALA A 198 -19.76 1.91 8.10
N GLY A 199 -18.53 2.29 8.36
CA GLY A 199 -17.86 2.15 9.64
C GLY A 199 -18.27 3.25 10.62
N GLN A 200 -17.53 3.38 11.72
CA GLN A 200 -17.75 4.38 12.77
C GLN A 200 -17.69 5.81 12.23
N MET A 201 -18.66 6.63 12.60
CA MET A 201 -18.69 8.06 12.27
C MET A 201 -19.14 8.89 13.48
N ASN A 202 -18.44 10.01 13.71
CA ASN A 202 -18.73 10.91 14.83
C ASN A 202 -19.88 11.89 14.53
N MET A 203 -20.23 12.04 13.25
CA MET A 203 -21.28 12.96 12.79
C MET A 203 -22.31 12.21 11.97
N ILE A 204 -23.54 12.70 12.03
CA ILE A 204 -24.63 12.26 11.16
C ILE A 204 -24.39 12.91 9.79
N TYR A 205 -23.90 12.11 8.84
CA TYR A 205 -23.86 12.54 7.45
C TYR A 205 -25.24 12.32 6.82
N LEU A 206 -25.95 13.41 6.59
CA LEU A 206 -27.19 13.39 5.84
C LEU A 206 -26.83 13.38 4.34
N PHE A 207 -26.83 12.21 3.75
CA PHE A 207 -26.88 12.16 2.30
C PHE A 207 -28.23 12.72 1.84
N ASP A 208 -28.21 13.53 0.80
CA ASP A 208 -29.47 13.98 0.18
C ASP A 208 -30.34 12.77 -0.17
N LYS A 209 -31.64 12.85 0.20
CA LYS A 209 -32.59 11.75 0.01
C LYS A 209 -32.67 11.28 -1.44
N GLN A 210 -32.44 12.18 -2.39
CA GLN A 210 -32.47 11.86 -3.82
C GLN A 210 -31.29 10.95 -4.21
N TYR A 211 -30.07 11.29 -3.79
CA TYR A 211 -28.88 10.48 -4.04
C TYR A 211 -28.91 9.16 -3.27
N THR A 212 -29.42 9.19 -2.06
CA THR A 212 -29.54 7.99 -1.23
C THR A 212 -30.43 6.94 -1.90
N LYS A 213 -31.59 7.34 -2.46
CA LYS A 213 -32.46 6.42 -3.23
C LYS A 213 -31.77 5.80 -4.44
N GLN A 214 -30.91 6.53 -5.12
CA GLN A 214 -30.14 6.01 -6.25
C GLN A 214 -29.07 5.00 -5.81
N LEU A 215 -28.31 5.32 -4.76
CA LEU A 215 -27.29 4.40 -4.20
C LEU A 215 -27.93 3.06 -3.81
N TYR A 216 -29.13 3.11 -3.24
CA TYR A 216 -29.86 1.92 -2.81
C TYR A 216 -30.23 0.92 -3.90
N LYS A 217 -30.49 1.45 -5.07
CA LYS A 217 -30.81 0.62 -6.23
C LYS A 217 -29.62 -0.16 -6.77
N HIS A 218 -28.42 0.32 -6.44
CA HIS A 218 -27.17 -0.16 -7.05
C HIS A 218 -26.21 -0.80 -6.06
N PHE A 219 -26.47 -0.70 -4.74
CA PHE A 219 -25.59 -1.19 -3.70
C PHE A 219 -26.34 -1.95 -2.60
N VAL A 220 -25.75 -3.04 -2.12
CA VAL A 220 -26.07 -3.59 -0.81
C VAL A 220 -25.38 -2.70 0.22
N TRP A 221 -26.15 -1.96 1.02
CA TRP A 221 -25.59 -1.01 1.98
C TRP A 221 -25.70 -1.55 3.40
N LEU A 222 -24.55 -1.75 4.03
CA LEU A 222 -24.44 -2.23 5.41
C LEU A 222 -23.99 -1.07 6.30
N SER A 223 -24.60 -0.89 7.47
CA SER A 223 -24.20 0.09 8.46
C SER A 223 -24.37 -0.48 9.85
N GLU A 224 -23.33 -0.40 10.66
CA GLU A 224 -23.41 -0.65 12.08
C GLU A 224 -24.04 0.51 12.83
N SER A 225 -24.48 0.27 14.08
CA SER A 225 -25.09 1.32 14.92
C SER A 225 -24.15 2.52 15.12
N ILE A 226 -22.84 2.28 15.23
CA ILE A 226 -21.81 3.31 15.37
C ILE A 226 -21.55 4.12 14.09
N GLY A 227 -22.11 3.69 12.96
CA GLY A 227 -22.02 4.40 11.67
C GLY A 227 -22.90 5.64 11.60
N ASN A 228 -23.73 5.89 12.62
CA ASN A 228 -24.61 7.07 12.75
C ASN A 228 -25.43 7.40 11.48
N GLN A 229 -25.75 6.39 10.67
CA GLN A 229 -26.59 6.56 9.48
C GLN A 229 -28.05 6.66 9.91
N THR A 230 -28.65 7.84 9.77
CA THR A 230 -30.03 8.11 10.22
C THR A 230 -31.07 8.00 9.12
N VAL A 231 -30.70 7.57 7.91
CA VAL A 231 -31.66 7.45 6.81
C VAL A 231 -32.61 6.28 7.09
N PRO A 232 -33.90 6.56 7.41
CA PRO A 232 -34.85 5.52 7.77
C PRO A 232 -35.05 4.49 6.63
N GLY A 233 -34.98 3.21 6.97
CA GLY A 233 -35.35 2.12 6.05
C GLY A 233 -34.27 1.75 5.02
N MET A 234 -33.07 2.32 5.12
CA MET A 234 -32.11 2.16 4.04
C MET A 234 -30.90 1.26 4.31
N PRO A 235 -29.99 1.46 5.28
CA PRO A 235 -28.90 0.49 5.47
C PRO A 235 -29.36 -0.74 6.24
N ILE A 236 -28.83 -1.87 5.88
CA ILE A 236 -28.98 -3.12 6.63
C ILE A 236 -28.16 -2.99 7.91
N ARG A 237 -28.83 -2.99 9.08
CA ARG A 237 -28.17 -2.82 10.38
C ARG A 237 -27.93 -4.13 11.12
N ASN A 238 -28.77 -5.14 10.88
CA ASN A 238 -28.69 -6.45 11.51
C ASN A 238 -27.69 -7.35 10.76
N ILE A 239 -26.44 -6.91 10.63
CA ILE A 239 -25.41 -7.53 9.83
C ILE A 239 -25.07 -8.93 10.35
N ASP A 240 -24.82 -9.05 11.67
CA ASP A 240 -24.43 -10.32 12.28
C ASP A 240 -25.54 -11.39 12.21
N PRO A 241 -26.81 -11.09 12.59
CA PRO A 241 -27.91 -12.03 12.36
C PRO A 241 -28.09 -12.43 10.91
N LEU A 242 -27.99 -11.47 9.97
CA LEU A 242 -28.09 -11.76 8.53
C LEU A 242 -27.03 -12.75 8.10
N LEU A 243 -25.76 -12.48 8.39
CA LEU A 243 -24.65 -13.36 8.01
C LEU A 243 -24.71 -14.73 8.70
N CYS A 244 -25.29 -14.81 9.91
CA CYS A 244 -25.50 -16.07 10.60
C CYS A 244 -26.59 -16.94 9.97
N SER A 245 -27.63 -16.32 9.41
CA SER A 245 -28.74 -17.05 8.81
C SER A 245 -28.45 -17.55 7.40
N MET A 246 -27.41 -17.03 6.77
CA MET A 246 -27.04 -17.39 5.39
C MET A 246 -26.30 -18.71 5.31
N THR A 247 -26.69 -19.53 4.32
CA THR A 247 -25.92 -20.71 3.93
C THR A 247 -24.60 -20.32 3.25
N PRO A 248 -23.61 -21.22 3.13
CA PRO A 248 -22.38 -20.95 2.39
C PRO A 248 -22.62 -20.52 0.95
N GLU A 249 -23.62 -21.10 0.28
CA GLU A 249 -24.00 -20.78 -1.10
C GLU A 249 -24.60 -19.36 -1.21
N GLU A 250 -25.39 -18.95 -0.22
CA GLU A 250 -25.93 -17.58 -0.15
C GLU A 250 -24.85 -16.57 0.13
N GLN A 251 -23.88 -16.88 1.00
CA GLN A 251 -22.73 -16.03 1.25
C GLN A 251 -21.88 -15.84 -0.01
N GLU A 252 -21.65 -16.89 -0.81
CA GLU A 252 -20.92 -16.78 -2.07
C GLU A 252 -21.68 -15.92 -3.11
N LYS A 253 -23.01 -16.02 -3.16
CA LYS A 253 -23.83 -15.14 -4.01
C LYS A 253 -23.80 -13.69 -3.56
N MET A 254 -23.71 -13.44 -2.26
CA MET A 254 -23.63 -12.10 -1.67
C MET A 254 -22.24 -11.48 -1.78
N LYS A 255 -21.19 -12.24 -2.12
CA LYS A 255 -19.83 -11.78 -2.31
C LYS A 255 -19.79 -10.56 -3.19
N PRO A 256 -19.24 -9.40 -2.71
CA PRO A 256 -19.12 -8.20 -3.54
C PRO A 256 -18.04 -8.37 -4.60
N GLU A 257 -18.29 -7.86 -5.79
CA GLU A 257 -17.25 -7.61 -6.78
C GLU A 257 -16.55 -6.28 -6.47
N LEU A 258 -17.34 -5.25 -6.15
CA LEU A 258 -16.86 -3.97 -5.66
C LEU A 258 -17.33 -3.74 -4.23
N LEU A 259 -16.36 -3.53 -3.34
CA LEU A 259 -16.59 -3.09 -1.96
C LEU A 259 -16.22 -1.62 -1.83
N ILE A 260 -17.12 -0.80 -1.30
CA ILE A 260 -16.84 0.58 -0.91
C ILE A 260 -16.97 0.68 0.61
N THR A 261 -15.91 1.06 1.30
CA THR A 261 -15.92 1.33 2.73
C THR A 261 -15.73 2.82 2.99
N TYR A 262 -16.35 3.35 4.02
CA TYR A 262 -16.17 4.73 4.46
C TYR A 262 -16.41 4.86 5.97
N GLY A 263 -15.91 5.94 6.57
CA GLY A 263 -15.86 6.09 8.02
C GLY A 263 -14.71 5.29 8.65
N GLY A 264 -14.73 5.17 9.97
CA GLY A 264 -13.69 4.51 10.76
C GLY A 264 -13.92 3.01 10.94
N HIS A 265 -13.70 2.53 12.16
CA HIS A 265 -13.72 1.11 12.48
C HIS A 265 -15.04 0.42 12.16
N VAL A 266 -14.96 -0.81 11.65
CA VAL A 266 -16.04 -1.78 11.54
C VAL A 266 -15.90 -2.73 12.74
N ILE A 267 -16.92 -2.83 13.59
CA ILE A 267 -16.89 -3.65 14.82
C ILE A 267 -17.18 -5.11 14.52
N SER A 268 -18.18 -5.39 13.67
CA SER A 268 -18.63 -6.76 13.40
C SER A 268 -17.47 -7.68 12.99
N LYS A 269 -17.16 -8.62 13.88
CA LYS A 269 -16.19 -9.68 13.59
C LYS A 269 -16.66 -10.57 12.44
N ARG A 270 -17.99 -10.82 12.37
CA ARG A 270 -18.58 -11.68 11.33
C ARG A 270 -18.47 -11.04 9.96
N LEU A 271 -18.74 -9.73 9.85
CA LEU A 271 -18.57 -9.01 8.59
C LEU A 271 -17.10 -9.03 8.13
N LYS A 272 -16.16 -8.79 9.06
CA LYS A 272 -14.72 -8.86 8.75
C LYS A 272 -14.31 -10.26 8.26
N LEU A 273 -14.77 -11.30 8.91
CA LEU A 273 -14.49 -12.69 8.49
C LEU A 273 -15.13 -13.00 7.14
N PHE A 274 -16.36 -12.55 6.91
CA PHE A 274 -17.05 -12.72 5.63
C PHE A 274 -16.25 -12.03 4.49
N LEU A 275 -15.86 -10.77 4.66
CA LEU A 275 -15.10 -10.02 3.65
C LEU A 275 -13.69 -10.57 3.41
N ARG A 276 -13.04 -11.12 4.44
CA ARG A 276 -11.75 -11.81 4.30
C ARG A 276 -11.84 -13.10 3.53
N LYS A 277 -12.88 -13.90 3.80
CA LYS A 277 -13.15 -15.15 3.09
C LYS A 277 -13.60 -14.91 1.65
N HIS A 278 -14.46 -13.93 1.44
CA HIS A 278 -15.05 -13.58 0.15
C HIS A 278 -14.45 -12.24 -0.35
N LYS A 279 -13.13 -12.25 -0.62
CA LYS A 279 -12.40 -11.05 -1.05
C LYS A 279 -13.05 -10.40 -2.27
N PRO A 280 -13.32 -9.09 -2.27
CA PRO A 280 -13.84 -8.39 -3.43
C PRO A 280 -12.79 -8.34 -4.55
N VAL A 281 -13.24 -8.18 -5.79
CA VAL A 281 -12.33 -7.95 -6.92
C VAL A 281 -11.65 -6.61 -6.77
N GLU A 282 -12.42 -5.59 -6.34
CA GLU A 282 -11.93 -4.24 -6.11
C GLU A 282 -12.51 -3.68 -4.80
N HIS A 283 -11.67 -2.94 -4.05
CA HIS A 283 -12.06 -2.29 -2.81
C HIS A 283 -11.69 -0.80 -2.87
N TRP A 284 -12.67 0.07 -2.66
CA TRP A 284 -12.49 1.51 -2.51
C TRP A 284 -12.71 1.90 -1.06
N HIS A 285 -11.77 2.64 -0.51
CA HIS A 285 -11.94 3.28 0.80
C HIS A 285 -12.06 4.78 0.62
N VAL A 286 -13.13 5.36 1.18
CA VAL A 286 -13.39 6.80 1.13
C VAL A 286 -13.11 7.37 2.53
N SER A 287 -12.08 8.20 2.65
CA SER A 287 -11.68 8.85 3.89
C SER A 287 -11.32 10.32 3.64
N LEU A 288 -11.27 11.11 4.71
CA LEU A 288 -10.87 12.53 4.65
C LEU A 288 -9.36 12.69 4.60
N ASP A 289 -8.61 11.77 5.20
CA ASP A 289 -7.16 11.80 5.32
C ASP A 289 -6.46 11.08 4.15
N GLY A 290 -7.16 10.22 3.42
CA GLY A 290 -6.59 9.42 2.33
C GLY A 290 -5.66 8.31 2.81
N GLU A 291 -5.72 7.92 4.09
CA GLU A 291 -4.94 6.82 4.62
C GLU A 291 -5.42 5.46 4.09
N VAL A 292 -4.51 4.49 4.07
CA VAL A 292 -4.82 3.12 3.67
C VAL A 292 -5.57 2.42 4.80
N ALA A 293 -6.75 1.90 4.51
CA ALA A 293 -7.61 1.22 5.47
C ALA A 293 -7.41 -0.29 5.49
#